data_492eb05d8f9340968802a7b989654618
#
_entry.id   492eb05d8f9340968802a7b989654618
#
_cell.length_a   1.000
_cell.length_b   1.000
_cell.length_c   1.000
_cell.angle_alpha   90.00
_cell.angle_beta   90.00
_cell.angle_gamma   90.00
#
_symmetry.space_group_name_H-M   'P 1'
#
loop_
_entity.id
_entity.type
_entity.pdbx_description
1 polymer ?
#
loop_
_entity_poly.entity_id
_entity_poly.type
_entity_poly.pdbx_seq_one_letter_code
_entity_poly.pdbx_strand_id
1 'polypeptide(L)'
;MPAYVVFVCREIVDEEELNTYWQRVNGTLVGQPARVLIDRGRLLILEGQGPVEEVTLYEFPSRDAARSWYDSVAYREVRQHRKKGAKYLVVLAEGGVPPVEQRMPQTRVAGSAA
;
A
#
# COMPACT_ATOMS: atom_id res chain seq x y z
N MET A 1 16.94 -0.59 1.97
CA MET A 1 15.83 -0.37 2.92
C MET A 1 14.53 -0.68 2.20
N PRO A 2 13.77 -1.63 2.66
CA PRO A 2 12.53 -1.98 1.99
C PRO A 2 11.51 -0.86 2.02
N ALA A 3 10.59 -0.91 1.11
CA ALA A 3 9.51 0.06 1.02
C ALA A 3 8.21 -0.68 0.78
N TYR A 4 7.12 -0.12 1.25
CA TYR A 4 5.82 -0.75 1.20
C TYR A 4 4.82 0.21 0.58
N VAL A 5 4.05 -0.26 -0.38
CA VAL A 5 2.94 0.52 -0.92
C VAL A 5 1.68 -0.03 -0.29
N VAL A 6 0.98 0.82 0.44
CA VAL A 6 -0.20 0.43 1.20
C VAL A 6 -1.41 1.05 0.53
N PHE A 7 -2.34 0.20 0.12
CA PHE A 7 -3.57 0.66 -0.53
C PHE A 7 -4.71 0.42 0.44
N VAL A 8 -5.28 1.48 0.96
CA VAL A 8 -6.45 1.36 1.83
C VAL A 8 -7.68 1.77 1.05
N CYS A 9 -8.54 0.79 0.77
CA CYS A 9 -9.79 1.07 0.08
C CYS A 9 -10.78 1.61 1.09
N ARG A 10 -11.23 2.83 0.87
CA ARG A 10 -12.17 3.46 1.80
C ARG A 10 -13.60 3.24 1.42
N GLU A 11 -13.89 3.30 0.14
CA GLU A 11 -15.28 3.19 -0.32
C GLU A 11 -15.30 2.75 -1.76
N ILE A 12 -16.09 1.74 -2.07
CA ILE A 12 -16.25 1.26 -3.45
C ILE A 12 -17.39 2.06 -4.08
N VAL A 13 -17.09 2.67 -5.23
CA VAL A 13 -18.03 3.53 -5.92
C VAL A 13 -18.58 2.86 -7.19
N ASP A 14 -17.72 2.16 -7.91
CA ASP A 14 -18.10 1.47 -9.15
C ASP A 14 -17.38 0.14 -9.17
N GLU A 15 -18.12 -0.93 -8.86
CA GLU A 15 -17.52 -2.24 -8.76
C GLU A 15 -16.94 -2.76 -10.06
N GLU A 16 -17.56 -2.42 -11.19
CA GLU A 16 -17.04 -2.92 -12.45
C GLU A 16 -15.67 -2.34 -12.76
N GLU A 17 -15.50 -1.05 -12.52
CA GLU A 17 -14.20 -0.42 -12.74
C GLU A 17 -13.17 -1.02 -11.79
N LEU A 18 -13.54 -1.21 -10.54
CA LEU A 18 -12.60 -1.78 -9.56
C LEU A 18 -12.26 -3.22 -9.92
N ASN A 19 -13.21 -3.99 -10.41
CA ASN A 19 -12.94 -5.35 -10.85
C ASN A 19 -11.97 -5.38 -12.03
N THR A 20 -12.11 -4.43 -12.96
CA THR A 20 -11.18 -4.30 -14.07
C THR A 20 -9.77 -4.04 -13.55
N TYR A 21 -9.65 -3.20 -12.52
CA TYR A 21 -8.36 -2.93 -11.90
C TYR A 21 -7.76 -4.24 -11.36
N TRP A 22 -8.54 -5.00 -10.60
CA TRP A 22 -8.02 -6.23 -9.99
C TRP A 22 -7.66 -7.29 -11.02
N GLN A 23 -8.34 -7.30 -12.17
CA GLN A 23 -8.02 -8.23 -13.23
C GLN A 23 -6.71 -7.89 -13.92
N ARG A 24 -6.31 -6.61 -13.90
CA ARG A 24 -5.17 -6.15 -14.69
C ARG A 24 -3.93 -5.81 -13.88
N VAL A 25 -4.08 -5.53 -12.60
CA VAL A 25 -2.97 -5.03 -11.80
C VAL A 25 -1.81 -6.03 -11.71
N ASN A 26 -2.12 -7.33 -11.66
CA ASN A 26 -1.05 -8.32 -11.55
C ASN A 26 -0.15 -8.32 -12.77
N GLY A 27 -0.67 -8.01 -13.93
CA GLY A 27 0.15 -7.93 -15.14
C GLY A 27 1.20 -6.83 -15.03
N THR A 28 0.94 -5.78 -14.25
CA THR A 28 1.90 -4.70 -14.09
C THR A 28 3.02 -5.07 -13.14
N LEU A 29 2.82 -6.13 -12.36
CA LEU A 29 3.80 -6.57 -11.38
C LEU A 29 4.76 -7.63 -11.93
N VAL A 30 4.47 -8.17 -13.10
CA VAL A 30 5.32 -9.17 -13.72
C VAL A 30 6.69 -8.56 -13.98
N GLY A 31 7.73 -9.21 -13.52
CA GLY A 31 9.10 -8.71 -13.70
C GLY A 31 9.52 -7.66 -12.68
N GLN A 32 8.62 -7.22 -11.82
CA GLN A 32 8.96 -6.24 -10.78
C GLN A 32 9.45 -6.98 -9.53
N PRO A 33 10.38 -6.36 -8.78
CA PRO A 33 10.88 -6.98 -7.55
C PRO A 33 9.92 -6.73 -6.40
N ALA A 34 8.68 -7.12 -6.58
CA ALA A 34 7.62 -6.85 -5.62
C ALA A 34 7.15 -8.13 -4.97
N ARG A 35 6.77 -8.04 -3.70
CA ARG A 35 6.13 -9.15 -3.00
C ARG A 35 4.79 -8.67 -2.51
N VAL A 36 3.75 -9.47 -2.75
CA VAL A 36 2.42 -9.17 -2.22
C VAL A 36 2.37 -9.72 -0.81
N LEU A 37 2.20 -8.86 0.16
CA LEU A 37 2.12 -9.27 1.56
C LEU A 37 0.68 -9.43 2.02
N ILE A 38 -0.19 -8.55 1.56
CA ILE A 38 -1.62 -8.65 1.82
C ILE A 38 -2.34 -8.33 0.52
N ASP A 39 -3.28 -9.20 0.14
CA ASP A 39 -4.03 -9.00 -1.08
C ASP A 39 -5.50 -8.88 -0.73
N ARG A 40 -6.00 -7.64 -0.73
CA ARG A 40 -7.40 -7.34 -0.45
C ARG A 40 -7.82 -7.92 0.89
N GLY A 41 -7.01 -7.67 1.91
CA GLY A 41 -7.26 -8.18 3.24
C GLY A 41 -8.32 -7.35 3.97
N ARG A 42 -8.97 -7.98 4.94
CA ARG A 42 -9.99 -7.28 5.71
C ARG A 42 -9.34 -6.31 6.68
N LEU A 43 -10.01 -5.21 6.90
CA LEU A 43 -9.55 -4.21 7.83
C LEU A 43 -10.50 -4.13 9.00
N LEU A 44 -9.93 -3.96 10.19
CA LEU A 44 -10.69 -3.71 11.39
C LEU A 44 -10.14 -2.42 12.01
N ILE A 45 -10.99 -1.41 12.13
CA ILE A 45 -10.56 -0.17 12.75
C ILE A 45 -10.50 -0.37 14.24
N LEU A 46 -9.34 -0.21 14.83
CA LEU A 46 -9.18 -0.26 16.29
C LEU A 46 -9.37 1.11 16.90
N GLU A 47 -8.96 2.14 16.19
CA GLU A 47 -9.14 3.53 16.60
C GLU A 47 -9.24 4.39 15.35
N GLY A 48 -10.03 5.41 15.40
CA GLY A 48 -10.20 6.33 14.27
C GLY A 48 -11.49 6.09 13.54
N GLN A 49 -11.64 6.79 12.44
CA GLN A 49 -12.90 6.76 11.71
C GLN A 49 -12.75 6.15 10.35
N GLY A 50 -13.78 5.43 9.94
CA GLY A 50 -13.90 4.89 8.60
C GLY A 50 -14.62 5.86 7.69
N PRO A 51 -15.10 5.35 6.58
CA PRO A 51 -15.16 3.91 6.28
C PRO A 51 -13.82 3.36 5.79
N VAL A 52 -13.66 2.06 5.92
CA VAL A 52 -12.58 1.31 5.29
C VAL A 52 -13.14 -0.03 4.83
N GLU A 53 -12.68 -0.50 3.69
CA GLU A 53 -13.16 -1.76 3.12
C GLU A 53 -12.09 -2.84 3.18
N GLU A 54 -10.93 -2.58 2.62
CA GLU A 54 -9.89 -3.57 2.53
C GLU A 54 -8.53 -2.93 2.35
N VAL A 55 -7.48 -3.70 2.57
CA VAL A 55 -6.10 -3.23 2.43
C VAL A 55 -5.32 -4.17 1.53
N THR A 56 -4.47 -3.61 0.68
CA THR A 56 -3.52 -4.37 -0.11
C THR A 56 -2.13 -3.80 0.18
N LEU A 57 -1.18 -4.69 0.38
CA LEU A 57 0.17 -4.29 0.78
C LEU A 57 1.20 -4.99 -0.09
N TYR A 58 2.02 -4.20 -0.78
CA TYR A 58 3.13 -4.71 -1.58
C TYR A 58 4.45 -4.25 -0.99
N GLU A 59 5.43 -5.15 -0.97
CA GLU A 59 6.76 -4.81 -0.53
C GLU A 59 7.70 -4.74 -1.71
N PHE A 60 8.54 -3.71 -1.73
CA PHE A 60 9.60 -3.55 -2.75
C PHE A 60 10.94 -3.44 -2.02
N PRO A 61 12.05 -3.75 -2.69
CA PRO A 61 13.35 -3.69 -2.03
C PRO A 61 13.79 -2.27 -1.69
N SER A 62 13.21 -1.27 -2.33
CA SER A 62 13.57 0.12 -2.08
C SER A 62 12.43 1.05 -2.46
N ARG A 63 12.53 2.28 -1.98
CA ARG A 63 11.59 3.31 -2.35
C ARG A 63 11.61 3.55 -3.85
N ASP A 64 12.81 3.56 -4.45
CA ASP A 64 12.92 3.84 -5.87
C ASP A 64 12.26 2.75 -6.70
N ALA A 65 12.40 1.49 -6.28
CA ALA A 65 11.73 0.39 -6.98
C ALA A 65 10.22 0.52 -6.89
N ALA A 66 9.71 0.90 -5.72
CA ALA A 66 8.27 1.08 -5.54
C ALA A 66 7.76 2.24 -6.39
N ARG A 67 8.50 3.36 -6.40
CA ARG A 67 8.10 4.52 -7.21
C ARG A 67 8.16 4.20 -8.69
N SER A 68 9.18 3.47 -9.11
CA SER A 68 9.33 3.11 -10.51
C SER A 68 8.14 2.30 -11.00
N TRP A 69 7.66 1.36 -10.19
CA TRP A 69 6.47 0.60 -10.55
C TRP A 69 5.23 1.49 -10.53
N TYR A 70 5.06 2.26 -9.47
CA TYR A 70 3.85 3.06 -9.29
C TYR A 70 3.71 4.10 -10.41
N ASP A 71 4.83 4.64 -10.87
CA ASP A 71 4.83 5.66 -11.92
C ASP A 71 4.98 5.08 -13.34
N SER A 72 5.06 3.76 -13.46
CA SER A 72 5.22 3.14 -14.78
C SER A 72 4.00 3.38 -15.65
N VAL A 73 4.20 3.37 -16.95
CA VAL A 73 3.10 3.54 -17.90
C VAL A 73 2.07 2.44 -17.69
N ALA A 74 2.54 1.21 -17.52
CA ALA A 74 1.64 0.07 -17.35
C ALA A 74 0.74 0.26 -16.13
N TYR A 75 1.32 0.65 -14.98
CA TYR A 75 0.49 0.80 -13.79
C TYR A 75 -0.40 2.03 -13.90
N ARG A 76 0.07 3.11 -14.46
CA ARG A 76 -0.74 4.32 -14.59
C ARG A 76 -2.01 4.08 -15.40
N GLU A 77 -1.93 3.22 -16.42
CA GLU A 77 -3.10 2.89 -17.20
C GLU A 77 -4.10 2.09 -16.38
N VAL A 78 -3.62 1.12 -15.62
CA VAL A 78 -4.50 0.29 -14.80
C VAL A 78 -5.05 1.09 -13.63
N ARG A 79 -4.24 1.99 -13.08
CA ARG A 79 -4.64 2.80 -11.94
C ARG A 79 -5.89 3.62 -12.19
N GLN A 80 -6.15 4.00 -13.43
CA GLN A 80 -7.35 4.78 -13.72
C GLN A 80 -8.62 4.04 -13.34
N HIS A 81 -8.62 2.72 -13.51
CA HIS A 81 -9.79 1.91 -13.14
C HIS A 81 -9.98 1.92 -11.64
N ARG A 82 -8.87 1.89 -10.87
CA ARG A 82 -8.98 1.96 -9.41
C ARG A 82 -9.53 3.32 -8.99
N LYS A 83 -9.06 4.38 -9.62
CA LYS A 83 -9.52 5.72 -9.25
C LYS A 83 -10.97 5.94 -9.57
N LYS A 84 -11.47 5.33 -10.65
CA LYS A 84 -12.88 5.44 -11.00
C LYS A 84 -13.73 4.52 -10.15
N GLY A 85 -13.16 3.43 -9.68
CA GLY A 85 -13.92 2.41 -9.00
C GLY A 85 -14.04 2.59 -7.49
N ALA A 86 -13.14 3.32 -6.86
CA ALA A 86 -13.16 3.41 -5.41
C ALA A 86 -12.35 4.59 -4.90
N LYS A 87 -12.63 4.96 -3.66
CA LYS A 87 -11.86 5.98 -2.97
C LYS A 87 -10.79 5.28 -2.15
N TYR A 88 -9.56 5.62 -2.40
CA TYR A 88 -8.41 4.98 -1.75
C TYR A 88 -7.53 6.01 -1.06
N LEU A 89 -6.88 5.55 0.00
CA LEU A 89 -5.70 6.20 0.52
C LEU A 89 -4.54 5.31 0.12
N VAL A 90 -3.56 5.85 -0.60
CA VAL A 90 -2.39 5.07 -1.02
C VAL A 90 -1.17 5.76 -0.47
N VAL A 91 -0.37 5.04 0.29
CA VAL A 91 0.84 5.59 0.90
C VAL A 91 2.04 4.71 0.62
N LEU A 92 3.20 5.33 0.57
CA LEU A 92 4.46 4.63 0.46
C LEU A 92 5.18 4.78 1.78
N ALA A 93 5.38 3.67 2.48
CA ALA A 93 6.08 3.65 3.74
C ALA A 93 7.45 3.05 3.52
N GLU A 94 8.46 3.65 4.11
CA GLU A 94 9.82 3.24 3.90
C GLU A 94 10.43 2.81 5.21
N GLY A 95 11.21 1.75 5.21
CA GLY A 95 11.92 1.36 6.41
C GLY A 95 11.85 -0.13 6.66
N GLY A 96 12.59 -0.58 7.58
CA GLY A 96 12.59 -1.95 8.05
C GLY A 96 12.63 -1.92 9.55
N VAL A 97 12.98 -3.04 10.14
CA VAL A 97 13.14 -3.12 11.60
C VAL A 97 14.62 -2.97 11.87
N PRO A 98 15.07 -1.85 12.42
CA PRO A 98 16.49 -1.68 12.70
C PRO A 98 16.90 -2.54 13.87
N PRO A 99 18.19 -2.78 14.05
CA PRO A 99 18.66 -3.50 15.20
C PRO A 99 18.22 -2.81 16.47
N VAL A 100 18.07 -3.58 17.52
CA VAL A 100 17.59 -3.04 18.78
C VAL A 100 18.40 -1.84 19.24
N GLU A 101 19.70 -1.89 19.07
CA GLU A 101 20.55 -0.80 19.48
C GLU A 101 20.21 0.49 18.78
N GLN A 102 19.77 0.41 17.55
CA GLN A 102 19.44 1.59 16.80
C GLN A 102 18.04 2.08 17.10
N ARG A 103 17.23 1.25 17.72
CA ARG A 103 15.89 1.68 18.08
C ARG A 103 15.84 2.36 19.43
N MET A 104 16.87 2.15 20.23
CA MET A 104 16.84 2.70 21.56
C MET A 104 16.59 4.17 21.66
N PRO A 105 17.15 4.91 20.84
CA PRO A 105 16.95 6.33 20.97
C PRO A 105 15.55 6.77 20.83
N GLN A 106 14.76 5.90 20.37
CA GLN A 106 13.46 6.28 20.18
C GLN A 106 12.76 6.41 21.41
N THR A 107 13.41 6.71 22.29
CA THR A 107 12.84 6.88 23.51
C THR A 107 11.93 8.01 23.50
N ARG A 108 11.96 8.81 22.59
CA ARG A 108 11.02 9.83 22.56
C ARG A 108 9.72 9.24 22.82
N VAL A 109 9.72 8.08 22.64
CA VAL A 109 8.63 7.43 22.89
C VAL A 109 8.16 7.67 24.12
N ALA A 110 8.95 7.87 24.80
CA ALA A 110 8.51 7.97 26.07
C ALA A 110 7.47 8.93 25.93
N GLY A 111 7.83 9.76 25.34
CA GLY A 111 6.92 10.68 25.41
C GLY A 111 5.72 10.19 24.93
N SER A 112 5.89 9.32 24.36
CA SER A 112 4.87 9.01 23.85
C SER A 112 4.13 8.21 24.47
N ALA A 113 4.50 7.92 25.02
CA ALA A 113 3.94 7.12 25.43
C ALA A 113 2.97 7.29 25.52
N ALA A 114 2.97 7.47 25.48
CA ALA A 114 2.06 7.49 25.66
C ALA A 114 1.48 7.17 25.60
#